data_7bbe9c7e7696076e00b1cfe8a59cce73
#
_entry.id   7bbe9c7e7696076e00b1cfe8a59cce73
#
_cell.length_a   1.000
_cell.length_b   1.000
_cell.length_c   1.000
_cell.angle_alpha   90.00
_cell.angle_beta   90.00
_cell.angle_gamma   90.00
#
_symmetry.space_group_name_H-M   'P 1'
#
loop_
_entity.id
_entity.type
_entity.pdbx_description
1 polymer ?
#
loop_
_entity_poly.entity_id
_entity_poly.type
_entity_poly.pdbx_seq_one_letter_code
_entity_poly.pdbx_strand_id
1 'polypeptide(L)'
;VPVFVTTAPPAQVPRAIMDYIDPRQIDVVARDFPAENLFVELEGRPMATVALVEEGRPALERANVEMGLALSPDEIDYLTDAFTKIGRNPTDVELMMFAQANSEHCRHKIFNARWTVDGEEREETLFGMIRRTHKMAPQGTITAYADNAAIFEGAEVTRLYPRPGSGNEFGRVFERKDEMTHTVFKVETHNHPTAISPFPGASTGSGGEIRDEGATGRGARPKAGLCGFTTSNLNLPELPQGFENDSDTVTGEKTDAKYGAPSRIATPLSIMTEGPLGGAAFNNE
;
A
#
# COMPACT_ATOMS: atom_id res chain seq x y z
N VAL A 1 6.77 -16.47 4.34
CA VAL A 1 7.44 -17.11 3.18
C VAL A 1 7.74 -18.55 3.57
N PRO A 2 7.25 -19.56 2.85
CA PRO A 2 7.61 -20.94 3.14
C PRO A 2 9.12 -21.13 2.89
N VAL A 3 9.83 -21.57 3.92
CA VAL A 3 11.24 -21.91 3.82
C VAL A 3 11.32 -23.41 3.53
N PHE A 4 11.77 -23.76 2.35
CA PHE A 4 12.04 -25.16 2.00
C PHE A 4 13.51 -25.48 2.30
N VAL A 5 13.74 -26.32 3.31
CA VAL A 5 15.07 -26.85 3.59
C VAL A 5 15.20 -28.20 2.92
N THR A 6 16.13 -28.33 1.98
CA THR A 6 16.45 -29.61 1.37
C THR A 6 17.90 -30.00 1.64
N THR A 7 18.12 -31.25 1.96
CA THR A 7 19.47 -31.84 2.08
C THR A 7 20.00 -32.36 0.74
N ALA A 8 19.16 -32.29 -0.30
CA ALA A 8 19.57 -32.75 -1.64
C ALA A 8 20.52 -31.74 -2.32
N PRO A 9 21.54 -32.22 -3.06
CA PRO A 9 22.36 -31.37 -3.88
C PRO A 9 21.50 -30.57 -4.89
N PRO A 10 21.85 -29.30 -5.24
CA PRO A 10 21.06 -28.51 -6.18
C PRO A 10 20.73 -29.19 -7.50
N ALA A 11 21.64 -30.03 -8.00
CA ALA A 11 21.42 -30.83 -9.20
C ALA A 11 20.36 -31.95 -9.04
N GLN A 12 19.94 -32.24 -7.81
CA GLN A 12 18.96 -33.29 -7.49
C GLN A 12 17.61 -32.70 -7.02
N VAL A 13 17.50 -31.38 -6.90
CA VAL A 13 16.22 -30.74 -6.63
C VAL A 13 15.35 -30.91 -7.87
N PRO A 14 14.16 -31.53 -7.75
CA PRO A 14 13.30 -31.75 -8.90
C PRO A 14 13.01 -30.42 -9.60
N ARG A 15 13.13 -30.40 -10.93
CA ARG A 15 12.89 -29.21 -11.74
C ARG A 15 11.51 -28.63 -11.50
N ALA A 16 10.53 -29.49 -11.22
CA ALA A 16 9.18 -29.07 -10.84
C ALA A 16 9.11 -28.15 -9.61
N ILE A 17 10.05 -28.28 -8.65
CA ILE A 17 10.12 -27.35 -7.50
C ILE A 17 10.77 -26.05 -7.94
N MET A 18 11.80 -26.11 -8.77
CA MET A 18 12.47 -24.92 -9.28
C MET A 18 11.57 -24.07 -10.20
N ASP A 19 10.64 -24.71 -10.90
CA ASP A 19 9.68 -24.02 -11.78
C ASP A 19 8.58 -23.27 -10.98
N TYR A 20 8.35 -23.64 -9.74
CA TYR A 20 7.44 -22.94 -8.80
C TYR A 20 8.10 -21.79 -8.06
N ILE A 21 9.43 -21.68 -8.11
CA ILE A 21 10.17 -20.63 -7.43
C ILE A 21 10.29 -19.47 -8.40
N ASP A 22 9.51 -18.40 -8.14
CA ASP A 22 9.72 -17.15 -8.86
C ASP A 22 11.03 -16.51 -8.37
N PRO A 23 12.08 -16.43 -9.20
CA PRO A 23 13.37 -15.88 -8.81
C PRO A 23 13.32 -14.41 -8.39
N ARG A 24 12.18 -13.72 -8.63
CA ARG A 24 11.94 -12.34 -8.20
C ARG A 24 11.45 -12.24 -6.76
N GLN A 25 10.97 -13.34 -6.18
CA GLN A 25 10.42 -13.39 -4.82
C GLN A 25 11.31 -14.12 -3.82
N ILE A 26 12.41 -14.74 -4.28
CA ILE A 26 13.22 -15.62 -3.43
C ILE A 26 14.68 -15.22 -3.55
N ASP A 27 15.24 -14.82 -2.45
CA ASP A 27 16.69 -14.82 -2.29
C ASP A 27 17.17 -16.26 -2.37
N VAL A 28 17.93 -16.58 -3.42
CA VAL A 28 18.59 -17.89 -3.53
C VAL A 28 19.65 -17.95 -2.43
N VAL A 29 19.29 -18.63 -1.34
CA VAL A 29 20.23 -18.89 -0.27
C VAL A 29 21.25 -19.89 -0.76
N ALA A 30 22.52 -19.50 -0.77
CA ALA A 30 23.61 -20.39 -1.16
C ALA A 30 23.67 -21.62 -0.25
N ARG A 31 24.16 -22.74 -0.80
CA ARG A 31 24.20 -24.08 -0.19
C ARG A 31 24.76 -24.14 1.22
N ASP A 32 25.63 -23.20 1.58
CA ASP A 32 26.35 -23.16 2.84
C ASP A 32 25.94 -21.96 3.71
N PHE A 33 24.69 -21.45 3.53
CA PHE A 33 24.20 -20.39 4.37
C PHE A 33 23.93 -20.92 5.79
N PRO A 34 24.64 -20.46 6.81
CA PRO A 34 24.41 -20.87 8.18
C PRO A 34 23.04 -20.41 8.62
N ALA A 35 22.21 -21.32 9.12
CA ALA A 35 20.85 -20.98 9.57
C ALA A 35 20.85 -19.89 10.66
N GLU A 36 21.90 -19.80 11.42
CA GLU A 36 22.14 -18.78 12.44
C GLU A 36 22.11 -17.36 11.87
N ASN A 37 22.52 -17.18 10.60
CA ASN A 37 22.51 -15.88 9.95
C ASN A 37 21.08 -15.36 9.62
N LEU A 38 20.06 -16.22 9.73
CA LEU A 38 18.66 -15.78 9.64
C LEU A 38 18.19 -15.04 10.90
N PHE A 39 18.93 -15.18 12.00
CA PHE A 39 18.58 -14.63 13.31
C PHE A 39 19.68 -13.69 13.83
N VAL A 40 20.32 -12.97 12.93
CA VAL A 40 21.36 -11.99 13.31
C VAL A 40 20.71 -10.89 14.12
N GLU A 41 21.08 -10.75 15.38
CA GLU A 41 20.78 -9.57 16.18
C GLU A 41 21.60 -8.40 15.66
N LEU A 42 20.96 -7.43 15.06
CA LEU A 42 21.59 -6.18 14.66
C LEU A 42 21.57 -5.23 15.85
N GLU A 43 22.69 -4.60 16.13
CA GLU A 43 22.71 -3.50 17.07
C GLU A 43 21.82 -2.38 16.56
N GLY A 44 20.96 -1.86 17.44
CA GLY A 44 20.10 -0.72 17.13
C GLY A 44 20.95 0.51 16.78
N ARG A 45 20.51 1.27 15.79
CA ARG A 45 21.16 2.57 15.51
C ARG A 45 21.03 3.46 16.74
N PRO A 46 22.08 4.22 17.10
CA PRO A 46 21.99 5.17 18.19
C PRO A 46 20.92 6.23 17.88
N MET A 47 20.13 6.59 18.89
CA MET A 47 19.15 7.66 18.78
C MET A 47 19.85 8.99 18.50
N ALA A 48 19.42 9.70 17.46
CA ALA A 48 19.91 11.02 17.12
C ALA A 48 18.99 12.13 17.68
N THR A 49 19.54 13.31 17.87
CA THR A 49 18.79 14.50 18.26
C THR A 49 19.02 15.63 17.27
N VAL A 50 17.98 16.43 17.01
CA VAL A 50 18.06 17.61 16.15
C VAL A 50 18.24 18.85 17.01
N ALA A 51 19.28 19.63 16.79
CA ALA A 51 19.69 20.77 17.60
C ALA A 51 18.73 21.98 17.45
N LEU A 52 17.44 21.77 17.76
CA LEU A 52 16.38 22.76 17.58
C LEU A 52 16.49 23.90 18.60
N VAL A 53 16.85 23.59 19.85
CA VAL A 53 16.95 24.62 20.90
C VAL A 53 18.10 25.59 20.60
N GLU A 54 19.21 25.09 20.05
CA GLU A 54 20.42 25.88 19.76
C GLU A 54 20.30 26.64 18.44
N GLU A 55 19.76 25.99 17.40
CA GLU A 55 19.76 26.51 16.05
C GLU A 55 18.39 27.01 15.55
N GLY A 56 17.35 26.70 16.31
CA GLY A 56 15.99 27.12 16.00
C GLY A 56 15.38 26.37 14.80
N ARG A 57 14.36 26.98 14.18
CA ARG A 57 13.63 26.48 13.01
C ARG A 57 14.51 25.90 11.89
N PRO A 58 15.66 26.52 11.49
CA PRO A 58 16.51 26.00 10.42
C PRO A 58 17.02 24.57 10.67
N ALA A 59 17.24 24.17 11.92
CA ALA A 59 17.63 22.80 12.23
C ALA A 59 16.52 21.79 11.87
N LEU A 60 15.27 22.14 12.14
CA LEU A 60 14.12 21.30 11.83
C LEU A 60 13.82 21.27 10.32
N GLU A 61 14.01 22.38 9.62
CA GLU A 61 13.90 22.43 8.14
C GLU A 61 14.92 21.51 7.46
N ARG A 62 16.17 21.48 7.92
CA ARG A 62 17.18 20.53 7.44
C ARG A 62 16.79 19.10 7.73
N ALA A 63 16.41 18.81 8.97
CA ALA A 63 15.96 17.47 9.36
C ALA A 63 14.74 17.00 8.56
N ASN A 64 13.81 17.91 8.23
CA ASN A 64 12.67 17.63 7.39
C ASN A 64 13.07 17.11 6.00
N VAL A 65 14.11 17.68 5.41
CA VAL A 65 14.64 17.26 4.10
C VAL A 65 15.47 15.97 4.24
N GLU A 66 16.42 15.94 5.17
CA GLU A 66 17.36 14.84 5.33
C GLU A 66 16.69 13.53 5.75
N MET A 67 15.67 13.62 6.62
CA MET A 67 14.91 12.47 7.11
C MET A 67 13.66 12.16 6.27
N GLY A 68 13.32 13.01 5.31
CA GLY A 68 12.13 12.82 4.46
C GLY A 68 10.80 12.90 5.24
N LEU A 69 10.69 13.79 6.21
CA LEU A 69 9.53 13.88 7.12
C LEU A 69 8.28 14.44 6.45
N ALA A 70 8.43 15.19 5.37
CA ALA A 70 7.34 15.85 4.63
C ALA A 70 6.45 16.74 5.51
N LEU A 71 7.06 17.44 6.47
CA LEU A 71 6.37 18.40 7.33
C LEU A 71 6.00 19.67 6.55
N SER A 72 4.79 20.17 6.79
CA SER A 72 4.36 21.48 6.29
C SER A 72 5.02 22.61 7.10
N PRO A 73 5.05 23.84 6.55
CA PRO A 73 5.56 25.01 7.30
C PRO A 73 4.89 25.18 8.66
N ASP A 74 3.57 25.00 8.76
CA ASP A 74 2.81 25.13 10.02
C ASP A 74 3.18 24.03 11.01
N GLU A 75 3.48 22.81 10.55
CA GLU A 75 3.94 21.73 11.41
C GLU A 75 5.36 21.97 11.91
N ILE A 76 6.22 22.58 11.10
CA ILE A 76 7.55 23.00 11.52
C ILE A 76 7.45 24.09 12.59
N ASP A 77 6.58 25.07 12.42
CA ASP A 77 6.33 26.12 13.41
C ASP A 77 5.82 25.53 14.71
N TYR A 78 4.81 24.66 14.64
CA TYR A 78 4.26 23.97 15.81
C TYR A 78 5.33 23.18 16.58
N LEU A 79 6.14 22.40 15.91
CA LEU A 79 7.20 21.61 16.55
C LEU A 79 8.29 22.51 17.15
N THR A 80 8.64 23.60 16.46
CA THR A 80 9.62 24.58 16.95
C THR A 80 9.14 25.18 18.26
N ASP A 81 7.90 25.65 18.32
CA ASP A 81 7.32 26.22 19.52
C ASP A 81 7.19 25.18 20.65
N ALA A 82 6.72 23.98 20.33
CA ALA A 82 6.52 22.92 21.30
C ALA A 82 7.82 22.50 21.98
N PHE A 83 8.87 22.20 21.22
CA PHE A 83 10.14 21.76 21.76
C PHE A 83 10.93 22.89 22.45
N THR A 84 10.82 24.12 21.96
CA THR A 84 11.34 25.31 22.64
C THR A 84 10.69 25.47 24.02
N LYS A 85 9.36 25.31 24.13
CA LYS A 85 8.63 25.36 25.37
C LYS A 85 8.99 24.23 26.34
N ILE A 86 9.24 23.04 25.82
CA ILE A 86 9.69 21.87 26.59
C ILE A 86 11.14 22.07 27.08
N GLY A 87 11.97 22.86 26.39
CA GLY A 87 13.34 23.16 26.74
C GLY A 87 14.33 22.02 26.43
N ARG A 88 14.02 21.18 25.43
CA ARG A 88 14.94 20.14 24.96
C ARG A 88 14.84 19.92 23.46
N ASN A 89 15.85 19.31 22.90
CA ASN A 89 15.88 18.92 21.50
C ASN A 89 14.96 17.72 21.21
N PRO A 90 14.29 17.68 20.04
CA PRO A 90 13.58 16.48 19.59
C PRO A 90 14.55 15.39 19.17
N THR A 91 14.13 14.16 19.37
CA THR A 91 14.81 12.99 18.82
C THR A 91 14.33 12.69 17.40
N ASP A 92 15.16 11.97 16.63
CA ASP A 92 14.79 11.45 15.31
C ASP A 92 13.52 10.58 15.35
N VAL A 93 13.37 9.78 16.40
CA VAL A 93 12.18 8.93 16.62
C VAL A 93 10.93 9.79 16.84
N GLU A 94 11.00 10.83 17.68
CA GLU A 94 9.86 11.72 17.93
C GLU A 94 9.43 12.45 16.67
N LEU A 95 10.38 12.94 15.87
CA LEU A 95 10.08 13.61 14.62
C LEU A 95 9.46 12.64 13.60
N MET A 96 9.96 11.43 13.51
CA MET A 96 9.41 10.40 12.63
C MET A 96 8.00 9.99 13.07
N MET A 97 7.77 9.80 14.36
CA MET A 97 6.43 9.49 14.91
C MET A 97 5.44 10.62 14.62
N PHE A 98 5.85 11.87 14.81
CA PHE A 98 5.00 13.01 14.50
C PHE A 98 4.67 13.07 13.02
N ALA A 99 5.67 12.92 12.14
CA ALA A 99 5.49 12.93 10.70
C ALA A 99 4.54 11.82 10.23
N GLN A 100 4.69 10.61 10.76
CA GLN A 100 3.81 9.48 10.43
C GLN A 100 2.38 9.70 10.93
N ALA A 101 2.21 10.12 12.19
CA ALA A 101 0.89 10.38 12.76
C ALA A 101 0.15 11.52 12.05
N ASN A 102 0.87 12.49 11.48
CA ASN A 102 0.31 13.61 10.73
C ASN A 102 0.38 13.44 9.21
N SER A 103 0.78 12.27 8.71
CA SER A 103 0.81 11.97 7.27
C SER A 103 -0.58 12.03 6.65
N GLU A 104 -0.64 12.20 5.33
CA GLU A 104 -1.90 12.11 4.59
C GLU A 104 -2.57 10.73 4.77
N HIS A 105 -1.76 9.68 4.88
CA HIS A 105 -2.24 8.33 5.14
C HIS A 105 -3.05 8.22 6.45
N CYS A 106 -2.56 8.83 7.54
CA CYS A 106 -3.21 8.74 8.86
C CYS A 106 -4.29 9.81 9.08
N ARG A 107 -4.06 11.04 8.63
CA ARG A 107 -4.93 12.20 8.91
C ARG A 107 -5.75 12.69 7.74
N HIS A 108 -5.41 12.32 6.53
CA HIS A 108 -6.07 12.80 5.32
C HIS A 108 -6.15 14.35 5.31
N LYS A 109 -5.02 15.02 5.53
CA LYS A 109 -4.94 16.47 5.69
C LYS A 109 -5.53 17.22 4.49
N ILE A 110 -5.23 16.76 3.27
CA ILE A 110 -5.73 17.33 2.03
C ILE A 110 -7.22 17.09 1.87
N PHE A 111 -7.68 15.84 2.02
CA PHE A 111 -9.09 15.49 1.86
C PHE A 111 -10.01 16.06 2.94
N ASN A 112 -9.48 16.33 4.13
CA ASN A 112 -10.22 16.98 5.22
C ASN A 112 -9.94 18.49 5.32
N ALA A 113 -9.08 19.05 4.48
CA ALA A 113 -8.77 20.48 4.51
C ALA A 113 -9.99 21.32 4.11
N ARG A 114 -10.04 22.52 4.65
CA ARG A 114 -10.84 23.62 4.08
C ARG A 114 -10.12 24.12 2.83
N TRP A 115 -10.85 24.47 1.84
CA TRP A 115 -10.28 24.94 0.59
C TRP A 115 -11.00 26.16 0.05
N THR A 116 -10.25 26.98 -0.65
CA THR A 116 -10.71 28.24 -1.22
C THR A 116 -10.48 28.19 -2.74
N VAL A 117 -11.51 28.47 -3.53
CA VAL A 117 -11.43 28.55 -4.98
C VAL A 117 -11.78 29.95 -5.41
N ASP A 118 -10.86 30.61 -6.09
CA ASP A 118 -11.02 31.99 -6.60
C ASP A 118 -11.39 33.00 -5.49
N GLY A 119 -10.86 32.81 -4.27
CA GLY A 119 -11.12 33.65 -3.11
C GLY A 119 -12.37 33.29 -2.32
N GLU A 120 -13.15 32.28 -2.73
CA GLU A 120 -14.35 31.82 -2.04
C GLU A 120 -14.06 30.54 -1.27
N GLU A 121 -14.34 30.54 0.05
CA GLU A 121 -14.27 29.34 0.87
C GLU A 121 -15.36 28.36 0.46
N ARG A 122 -15.02 27.06 0.41
CA ARG A 122 -15.97 25.98 0.17
C ARG A 122 -16.43 25.40 1.49
N GLU A 123 -17.74 25.19 1.60
CA GLU A 123 -18.38 24.70 2.83
C GLU A 123 -18.01 23.25 3.15
N GLU A 124 -17.79 22.42 2.13
CA GLU A 124 -17.50 21.01 2.29
C GLU A 124 -16.05 20.67 1.97
N THR A 125 -15.47 19.80 2.77
CA THR A 125 -14.20 19.14 2.46
C THR A 125 -14.39 18.10 1.35
N LEU A 126 -13.31 17.61 0.72
CA LEU A 126 -13.41 16.55 -0.28
C LEU A 126 -14.03 15.27 0.32
N PHE A 127 -13.70 14.91 1.55
CA PHE A 127 -14.36 13.80 2.24
C PHE A 127 -15.84 14.10 2.55
N GLY A 128 -16.18 15.34 2.84
CA GLY A 128 -17.57 15.76 3.00
C GLY A 128 -18.39 15.45 1.76
N MET A 129 -17.87 15.78 0.59
CA MET A 129 -18.52 15.50 -0.69
C MET A 129 -18.71 13.99 -0.96
N ILE A 130 -17.69 13.18 -0.67
CA ILE A 130 -17.76 11.72 -0.80
C ILE A 130 -18.84 11.16 0.13
N ARG A 131 -18.82 11.55 1.41
CA ARG A 131 -19.81 11.08 2.39
C ARG A 131 -21.23 11.56 2.10
N ARG A 132 -21.37 12.73 1.47
CA ARG A 132 -22.69 13.23 1.04
C ARG A 132 -23.34 12.30 0.02
N THR A 133 -22.58 11.71 -0.89
CA THR A 133 -23.09 10.72 -1.85
C THR A 133 -23.80 9.58 -1.14
N HIS A 134 -23.18 9.01 -0.13
CA HIS A 134 -23.78 7.95 0.68
C HIS A 134 -25.01 8.44 1.47
N LYS A 135 -24.95 9.65 2.07
CA LYS A 135 -26.10 10.22 2.79
C LYS A 135 -27.32 10.41 1.89
N MET A 136 -27.12 10.77 0.64
CA MET A 136 -28.21 10.98 -0.32
C MET A 136 -28.78 9.68 -0.90
N ALA A 137 -27.98 8.62 -0.99
CA ALA A 137 -28.38 7.33 -1.56
C ALA A 137 -27.83 6.16 -0.70
N PRO A 138 -28.33 5.97 0.53
CA PRO A 138 -27.84 4.92 1.43
C PRO A 138 -28.39 3.53 1.15
N GLN A 139 -29.35 3.40 0.22
CA GLN A 139 -30.04 2.14 -0.08
C GLN A 139 -29.05 1.06 -0.52
N GLY A 140 -29.22 -0.14 -0.02
CA GLY A 140 -28.33 -1.27 -0.32
C GLY A 140 -27.00 -1.24 0.43
N THR A 141 -26.73 -0.24 1.26
CA THR A 141 -25.54 -0.21 2.13
C THR A 141 -25.89 -0.65 3.54
N ILE A 142 -25.28 -1.72 4.01
CA ILE A 142 -25.44 -2.22 5.38
C ILE A 142 -24.47 -1.50 6.32
N THR A 143 -23.21 -1.39 5.91
CA THR A 143 -22.16 -0.73 6.69
C THR A 143 -21.24 0.06 5.77
N ALA A 144 -20.99 1.32 6.13
CA ALA A 144 -20.00 2.17 5.48
C ALA A 144 -19.39 3.16 6.49
N TYR A 145 -18.13 3.52 6.30
CA TYR A 145 -17.37 4.48 7.11
C TYR A 145 -17.25 4.13 8.61
N ALA A 146 -17.50 2.89 8.99
CA ALA A 146 -17.41 2.41 10.36
C ALA A 146 -16.14 1.60 10.62
N ASP A 147 -15.58 1.01 9.58
CA ASP A 147 -14.37 0.17 9.65
C ASP A 147 -13.65 0.20 8.29
N ASN A 148 -12.61 -0.61 8.14
CA ASN A 148 -11.78 -0.71 6.92
C ASN A 148 -12.50 -1.31 5.71
N ALA A 149 -13.67 -1.91 5.89
CA ALA A 149 -14.47 -2.47 4.81
C ALA A 149 -15.91 -1.97 4.85
N ALA A 150 -16.56 -1.95 3.70
CA ALA A 150 -18.00 -1.70 3.57
C ALA A 150 -18.74 -3.00 3.30
N ILE A 151 -20.05 -3.01 3.62
CA ILE A 151 -20.92 -4.15 3.37
C ILE A 151 -22.14 -3.67 2.61
N PHE A 152 -22.41 -4.32 1.47
CA PHE A 152 -23.59 -4.09 0.66
C PHE A 152 -24.58 -5.23 0.78
N GLU A 153 -25.88 -4.93 0.62
CA GLU A 153 -26.89 -5.94 0.43
C GLU A 153 -26.58 -6.78 -0.80
N GLY A 154 -26.66 -8.08 -0.64
CA GLY A 154 -26.43 -9.03 -1.70
C GLY A 154 -27.73 -9.69 -2.16
N ALA A 155 -27.65 -10.96 -2.51
CA ALA A 155 -28.78 -11.75 -2.99
C ALA A 155 -28.90 -13.07 -2.22
N GLU A 156 -30.09 -13.66 -2.31
CA GLU A 156 -30.29 -15.03 -1.87
C GLU A 156 -29.60 -15.99 -2.85
N VAL A 157 -28.68 -16.79 -2.32
CA VAL A 157 -27.86 -17.72 -3.10
C VAL A 157 -27.80 -19.08 -2.44
N THR A 158 -27.75 -20.14 -3.26
CA THR A 158 -27.53 -21.51 -2.77
C THR A 158 -26.05 -21.76 -2.59
N ARG A 159 -25.62 -22.11 -1.40
CA ARG A 159 -24.25 -22.45 -1.06
C ARG A 159 -24.11 -23.89 -0.56
N LEU A 160 -22.91 -24.44 -0.69
CA LEU A 160 -22.56 -25.76 -0.18
C LEU A 160 -21.89 -25.62 1.18
N TYR A 161 -22.47 -26.29 2.18
CA TYR A 161 -21.93 -26.36 3.52
C TYR A 161 -21.70 -27.81 3.98
N PRO A 162 -20.68 -28.07 4.80
CA PRO A 162 -20.55 -29.35 5.44
C PRO A 162 -21.69 -29.55 6.45
N ARG A 163 -22.45 -30.62 6.31
CA ARG A 163 -23.53 -30.97 7.25
C ARG A 163 -22.93 -31.24 8.63
N PRO A 164 -23.43 -30.58 9.69
CA PRO A 164 -22.97 -30.84 11.06
C PRO A 164 -23.15 -32.31 11.43
N GLY A 165 -22.13 -32.92 12.09
CA GLY A 165 -22.19 -34.29 12.54
C GLY A 165 -22.08 -35.38 11.45
N SER A 166 -21.89 -35.01 10.18
CA SER A 166 -21.78 -35.98 9.07
C SER A 166 -20.35 -36.44 8.77
N GLY A 167 -19.37 -35.98 9.56
CA GLY A 167 -17.95 -36.35 9.35
C GLY A 167 -17.64 -37.78 9.75
N ASN A 168 -16.85 -38.48 8.93
CA ASN A 168 -16.21 -39.77 9.21
C ASN A 168 -14.79 -39.75 8.62
N GLU A 169 -14.10 -40.89 8.67
CA GLU A 169 -12.74 -41.02 8.10
C GLU A 169 -12.66 -40.75 6.57
N PHE A 170 -13.79 -40.77 5.86
CA PHE A 170 -13.87 -40.52 4.42
C PHE A 170 -14.28 -39.07 4.08
N GLY A 171 -14.49 -38.20 5.07
CA GLY A 171 -14.84 -36.81 4.88
C GLY A 171 -16.24 -36.42 5.37
N ARG A 172 -16.67 -35.21 5.02
CA ARG A 172 -17.98 -34.68 5.41
C ARG A 172 -18.94 -34.67 4.22
N VAL A 173 -20.22 -34.96 4.52
CA VAL A 173 -21.29 -34.80 3.55
C VAL A 173 -21.62 -33.31 3.44
N PHE A 174 -21.70 -32.79 2.22
CA PHE A 174 -22.09 -31.40 1.95
C PHE A 174 -23.58 -31.34 1.60
N GLU A 175 -24.21 -30.28 2.04
CA GLU A 175 -25.61 -29.98 1.73
C GLU A 175 -25.73 -28.59 1.09
N ARG A 176 -26.76 -28.44 0.27
CA ARG A 176 -27.16 -27.13 -0.27
C ARG A 176 -27.98 -26.39 0.77
N LYS A 177 -27.65 -25.10 0.95
CA LYS A 177 -28.38 -24.21 1.84
C LYS A 177 -28.58 -22.88 1.13
N ASP A 178 -29.83 -22.42 1.10
CA ASP A 178 -30.16 -21.08 0.62
C ASP A 178 -29.96 -20.07 1.75
N GLU A 179 -29.29 -18.98 1.45
CA GLU A 179 -29.04 -17.91 2.41
C GLU A 179 -28.88 -16.57 1.73
N MET A 180 -29.29 -15.50 2.42
CA MET A 180 -28.96 -14.14 2.03
C MET A 180 -27.44 -13.93 2.21
N THR A 181 -26.75 -13.63 1.12
CA THR A 181 -25.30 -13.42 1.12
C THR A 181 -24.99 -11.98 0.77
N HIS A 182 -24.47 -11.24 1.74
CA HIS A 182 -24.01 -9.87 1.54
C HIS A 182 -22.60 -9.84 0.97
N THR A 183 -22.24 -8.71 0.35
CA THR A 183 -20.92 -8.50 -0.24
C THR A 183 -20.11 -7.57 0.64
N VAL A 184 -18.97 -8.06 1.11
CA VAL A 184 -17.92 -7.23 1.72
C VAL A 184 -17.13 -6.59 0.61
N PHE A 185 -16.82 -5.31 0.76
CA PHE A 185 -16.06 -4.55 -0.21
C PHE A 185 -14.94 -3.77 0.48
N LYS A 186 -13.72 -3.97 0.03
CA LYS A 186 -12.52 -3.28 0.49
C LYS A 186 -11.78 -2.69 -0.71
N VAL A 187 -11.32 -1.47 -0.56
CA VAL A 187 -10.48 -0.80 -1.55
C VAL A 187 -9.16 -0.42 -0.87
N GLU A 188 -8.07 -0.65 -1.55
CA GLU A 188 -6.72 -0.34 -1.07
C GLU A 188 -5.98 0.53 -2.08
N THR A 189 -5.51 1.70 -1.66
CA THR A 189 -4.63 2.53 -2.48
C THR A 189 -3.18 2.15 -2.20
N HIS A 190 -2.56 1.46 -3.13
CA HIS A 190 -1.17 1.01 -2.99
C HIS A 190 -0.27 1.62 -4.07
N ASN A 191 -0.44 2.91 -4.31
CA ASN A 191 0.20 3.65 -5.40
C ASN A 191 1.71 3.81 -5.20
N HIS A 192 2.16 4.28 -4.03
CA HIS A 192 3.57 4.59 -3.79
C HIS A 192 4.46 3.34 -3.82
N PRO A 193 4.18 2.26 -3.08
CA PRO A 193 4.96 1.02 -3.18
C PRO A 193 4.96 0.42 -4.58
N THR A 194 3.82 0.45 -5.29
CA THR A 194 3.71 -0.05 -6.66
C THR A 194 4.54 0.81 -7.63
N ALA A 195 4.59 2.12 -7.42
CA ALA A 195 5.42 3.00 -8.24
C ALA A 195 6.92 2.79 -8.03
N ILE A 196 7.35 2.41 -6.82
CA ILE A 196 8.78 2.15 -6.52
C ILE A 196 9.19 0.75 -6.99
N SER A 197 8.36 -0.25 -6.72
CA SER A 197 8.63 -1.65 -7.03
C SER A 197 7.33 -2.34 -7.48
N PRO A 198 7.01 -2.31 -8.78
CA PRO A 198 5.67 -2.59 -9.28
C PRO A 198 5.11 -3.96 -8.89
N PHE A 199 5.88 -5.02 -9.07
CA PHE A 199 5.43 -6.38 -8.75
C PHE A 199 5.16 -6.58 -7.26
N PRO A 200 6.13 -6.40 -6.34
CA PRO A 200 5.90 -6.62 -4.91
C PRO A 200 4.98 -5.56 -4.31
N GLY A 201 5.00 -4.34 -4.84
CA GLY A 201 4.11 -3.28 -4.39
C GLY A 201 2.64 -3.59 -4.65
N ALA A 202 2.29 -4.00 -5.87
CA ALA A 202 0.94 -4.41 -6.22
C ALA A 202 0.50 -5.69 -5.49
N SER A 203 1.40 -6.64 -5.33
CA SER A 203 1.17 -7.86 -4.56
C SER A 203 0.81 -7.54 -3.10
N THR A 204 1.54 -6.65 -2.47
CA THR A 204 1.26 -6.20 -1.09
C THR A 204 -0.09 -5.49 -0.99
N GLY A 205 -0.48 -4.71 -1.99
CA GLY A 205 -1.80 -4.07 -2.06
C GLY A 205 -2.93 -5.09 -2.07
N SER A 206 -2.86 -6.09 -2.93
CA SER A 206 -3.82 -7.21 -2.95
C SER A 206 -3.85 -7.95 -1.62
N GLY A 207 -2.70 -8.16 -1.00
CA GLY A 207 -2.62 -8.77 0.33
C GLY A 207 -3.31 -7.94 1.41
N GLY A 208 -3.23 -6.61 1.33
CA GLY A 208 -3.93 -5.70 2.23
C GLY A 208 -5.44 -5.82 2.16
N GLU A 209 -5.99 -5.89 0.95
CA GLU A 209 -7.42 -6.08 0.72
C GLU A 209 -7.92 -7.41 1.31
N ILE A 210 -7.25 -8.50 1.03
CA ILE A 210 -7.61 -9.83 1.55
C ILE A 210 -7.51 -9.88 3.07
N ARG A 211 -6.49 -9.26 3.65
CA ARG A 211 -6.31 -9.19 5.11
C ARG A 211 -7.47 -8.48 5.78
N ASP A 212 -7.89 -7.34 5.28
CA ASP A 212 -8.96 -6.54 5.87
C ASP A 212 -10.33 -7.21 5.68
N GLU A 213 -10.60 -7.78 4.50
CA GLU A 213 -11.81 -8.57 4.28
C GLU A 213 -11.86 -9.81 5.17
N GLY A 214 -10.75 -10.50 5.34
CA GLY A 214 -10.64 -11.66 6.24
C GLY A 214 -10.85 -11.30 7.70
N ALA A 215 -10.50 -10.08 8.11
CA ALA A 215 -10.66 -9.59 9.48
C ALA A 215 -12.09 -9.15 9.81
N THR A 216 -13.00 -9.02 8.84
CA THR A 216 -14.39 -8.57 9.07
C THR A 216 -15.25 -9.55 9.85
N GLY A 217 -14.70 -10.67 10.30
CA GLY A 217 -15.34 -11.61 11.19
C GLY A 217 -15.82 -12.88 10.50
N ARG A 218 -16.96 -13.40 10.94
CA ARG A 218 -17.40 -14.74 10.52
C ARG A 218 -17.88 -14.77 9.07
N GLY A 219 -17.29 -15.67 8.29
CA GLY A 219 -17.81 -16.07 7.00
C GLY A 219 -17.39 -15.20 5.82
N ALA A 220 -16.69 -14.09 6.04
CA ALA A 220 -16.12 -13.33 4.94
C ALA A 220 -15.06 -14.17 4.21
N ARG A 221 -15.13 -14.18 2.88
CA ARG A 221 -14.21 -14.91 2.01
C ARG A 221 -13.96 -14.12 0.76
N PRO A 222 -12.68 -13.91 0.39
CA PRO A 222 -12.33 -13.30 -0.90
C PRO A 222 -12.98 -14.07 -2.06
N LYS A 223 -13.54 -13.36 -3.01
CA LYS A 223 -14.22 -13.93 -4.18
C LYS A 223 -13.72 -13.36 -5.49
N ALA A 224 -13.38 -12.09 -5.50
CA ALA A 224 -12.86 -11.40 -6.67
C ALA A 224 -11.96 -10.26 -6.22
N GLY A 225 -10.89 -10.02 -6.95
CA GLY A 225 -10.03 -8.84 -6.82
C GLY A 225 -10.06 -8.04 -8.11
N LEU A 226 -10.04 -6.73 -7.98
CA LEU A 226 -9.91 -5.80 -9.09
C LEU A 226 -8.64 -4.98 -8.90
N CYS A 227 -7.79 -4.94 -9.92
CA CYS A 227 -6.62 -4.08 -9.93
C CYS A 227 -6.81 -2.98 -10.97
N GLY A 228 -6.58 -1.73 -10.56
CA GLY A 228 -6.62 -0.58 -11.45
C GLY A 228 -5.32 0.20 -11.35
N PHE A 229 -4.70 0.48 -12.50
CA PHE A 229 -3.46 1.25 -12.58
C PHE A 229 -3.68 2.47 -13.46
N THR A 230 -3.33 3.64 -12.93
CA THR A 230 -3.29 4.88 -13.69
C THR A 230 -1.86 5.36 -13.74
N THR A 231 -1.32 5.51 -14.94
CA THR A 231 0.05 5.97 -15.18
C THR A 231 0.06 7.12 -16.17
N SER A 232 1.18 7.81 -16.30
CA SER A 232 1.45 8.70 -17.44
C SER A 232 1.68 7.87 -18.72
N ASN A 233 2.02 8.56 -19.81
CA ASN A 233 2.26 7.93 -21.11
C ASN A 233 3.24 6.76 -21.02
N LEU A 234 2.91 5.64 -21.67
CA LEU A 234 3.70 4.41 -21.61
C LEU A 234 5.02 4.50 -22.35
N ASN A 235 5.09 5.33 -23.39
CA ASN A 235 6.25 5.49 -24.27
C ASN A 235 6.75 4.13 -24.80
N LEU A 236 5.84 3.40 -25.46
CA LEU A 236 6.16 2.08 -26.01
C LEU A 236 7.27 2.20 -27.08
N PRO A 237 8.42 1.48 -26.92
CA PRO A 237 9.57 1.67 -27.82
C PRO A 237 9.27 1.37 -29.28
N GLU A 238 8.41 0.38 -29.54
CA GLU A 238 8.08 -0.11 -30.90
C GLU A 238 6.79 0.52 -31.46
N LEU A 239 6.04 1.26 -30.63
CA LEU A 239 4.76 1.85 -31.03
C LEU A 239 4.57 3.24 -30.40
N PRO A 240 5.42 4.21 -30.74
CA PRO A 240 5.27 5.56 -30.20
C PRO A 240 3.96 6.19 -30.68
N GLN A 241 3.22 6.81 -29.76
CA GLN A 241 2.00 7.53 -30.07
C GLN A 241 2.31 9.01 -30.33
N GLY A 242 1.58 9.63 -31.25
CA GLY A 242 1.82 11.02 -31.63
C GLY A 242 1.72 12.02 -30.45
N PHE A 243 0.87 11.72 -29.46
CA PHE A 243 0.69 12.54 -28.26
C PHE A 243 1.78 12.34 -27.19
N GLU A 244 2.63 11.34 -27.34
CA GLU A 244 3.71 11.07 -26.37
C GLU A 244 4.98 11.88 -26.64
N ASN A 245 5.08 12.50 -27.81
CA ASN A 245 6.30 13.14 -28.31
C ASN A 245 6.41 14.63 -27.96
N ASP A 246 5.38 15.28 -27.46
CA ASP A 246 5.29 16.74 -27.48
C ASP A 246 5.90 17.47 -26.27
N SER A 247 6.26 16.78 -25.20
CA SER A 247 6.71 17.48 -23.99
C SER A 247 8.23 17.65 -23.84
N ASP A 248 9.03 16.89 -24.57
CA ASP A 248 10.47 16.81 -24.31
C ASP A 248 11.37 17.49 -25.36
N THR A 249 10.82 17.93 -26.47
CA THR A 249 11.59 18.50 -27.57
C THR A 249 11.63 20.03 -27.56
N VAL A 250 10.86 20.70 -26.73
CA VAL A 250 10.71 22.16 -26.76
C VAL A 250 11.91 22.88 -26.15
N THR A 251 12.70 22.28 -25.30
CA THR A 251 13.80 22.97 -24.62
C THR A 251 15.20 22.49 -24.97
N GLY A 252 15.37 21.37 -25.66
CA GLY A 252 16.71 20.88 -26.04
C GLY A 252 17.63 20.50 -24.85
N GLU A 253 17.20 20.70 -23.63
CA GLU A 253 17.92 20.34 -22.43
C GLU A 253 17.46 18.96 -21.98
N LYS A 254 18.42 18.03 -21.94
CA LYS A 254 18.25 16.77 -21.21
C LYS A 254 18.19 17.10 -19.73
N THR A 255 17.03 17.50 -19.24
CA THR A 255 16.81 17.51 -17.81
C THR A 255 16.56 16.07 -17.38
N ASP A 256 17.39 15.55 -16.48
CA ASP A 256 17.31 14.19 -15.94
C ASP A 256 16.01 13.90 -15.15
N ALA A 257 15.12 14.86 -15.07
CA ALA A 257 13.83 14.70 -14.42
C ALA A 257 12.73 15.31 -15.29
N LYS A 258 12.05 14.46 -16.06
CA LYS A 258 10.73 14.82 -16.59
C LYS A 258 9.82 15.18 -15.42
N TYR A 259 9.06 16.26 -15.56
CA TYR A 259 8.05 16.58 -14.55
C TYR A 259 7.13 15.37 -14.31
N GLY A 260 6.98 14.97 -13.08
CA GLY A 260 6.18 13.79 -12.70
C GLY A 260 6.83 12.43 -12.92
N ALA A 261 8.13 12.37 -13.29
CA ALA A 261 8.87 11.11 -13.44
C ALA A 261 10.18 11.11 -12.62
N PRO A 262 10.14 11.15 -11.28
CA PRO A 262 11.33 11.07 -10.45
C PRO A 262 12.10 9.77 -10.70
N SER A 263 13.43 9.82 -10.66
CA SER A 263 14.31 8.67 -10.96
C SER A 263 14.08 7.44 -10.07
N ARG A 264 13.52 7.66 -8.86
CA ARG A 264 13.20 6.58 -7.91
C ARG A 264 11.92 5.82 -8.23
N ILE A 265 11.11 6.30 -9.18
CA ILE A 265 9.84 5.69 -9.56
C ILE A 265 10.06 4.87 -10.83
N ALA A 266 9.48 3.67 -10.87
CA ALA A 266 9.49 2.81 -12.04
C ALA A 266 8.81 3.50 -13.26
N THR A 267 9.21 3.12 -14.45
CA THR A 267 8.58 3.68 -15.65
C THR A 267 7.11 3.29 -15.74
N PRO A 268 6.25 4.10 -16.37
CA PRO A 268 4.85 3.75 -16.60
C PRO A 268 4.67 2.38 -17.26
N LEU A 269 5.52 2.04 -18.21
CA LEU A 269 5.50 0.73 -18.87
C LEU A 269 5.83 -0.40 -17.88
N SER A 270 6.83 -0.22 -17.03
CA SER A 270 7.17 -1.21 -16.00
C SER A 270 6.03 -1.41 -15.00
N ILE A 271 5.37 -0.33 -14.57
CA ILE A 271 4.21 -0.41 -13.68
C ILE A 271 3.07 -1.20 -14.35
N MET A 272 2.77 -0.91 -15.61
CA MET A 272 1.68 -1.57 -16.34
C MET A 272 1.97 -3.02 -16.72
N THR A 273 3.22 -3.40 -16.81
CA THR A 273 3.61 -4.80 -17.11
C THR A 273 3.75 -5.65 -15.85
N GLU A 274 4.35 -5.13 -14.81
CA GLU A 274 4.67 -5.90 -13.59
C GLU A 274 3.61 -5.77 -12.50
N GLY A 275 2.96 -4.62 -12.37
CA GLY A 275 1.94 -4.39 -11.35
C GLY A 275 0.78 -5.38 -11.43
N PRO A 276 0.14 -5.56 -12.60
CA PRO A 276 -0.92 -6.55 -12.76
C PRO A 276 -0.49 -7.98 -12.44
N LEU A 277 0.75 -8.34 -12.81
CA LEU A 277 1.31 -9.66 -12.49
C LEU A 277 1.50 -9.84 -10.97
N GLY A 278 1.97 -8.79 -10.28
CA GLY A 278 2.11 -8.83 -8.81
C GLY A 278 0.78 -9.01 -8.10
N GLY A 279 -0.24 -8.26 -8.47
CA GLY A 279 -1.59 -8.41 -7.94
C GLY A 279 -2.19 -9.78 -8.23
N ALA A 280 -2.03 -10.27 -9.47
CA ALA A 280 -2.52 -11.58 -9.87
C ALA A 280 -1.80 -12.73 -9.13
N ALA A 281 -0.50 -12.64 -8.95
CA ALA A 281 0.26 -13.65 -8.23
C ALA A 281 -0.25 -13.81 -6.79
N PHE A 282 -0.49 -12.71 -6.08
CA PHE A 282 -1.01 -12.78 -4.71
C PHE A 282 -2.45 -13.32 -4.66
N ASN A 283 -3.30 -12.90 -5.58
CA ASN A 283 -4.70 -13.35 -5.62
C ASN A 283 -4.86 -14.81 -6.05
N ASN A 284 -3.84 -15.39 -6.66
CA ASN A 284 -3.88 -16.77 -7.19
C ASN A 284 -3.30 -17.81 -6.22
N GLU A 285 -2.61 -17.37 -5.17
CA GLU A 285 -2.07 -18.19 -4.11
C GLU A 285 -3.01 -18.23 -2.89
#